data_60a930d5ea44b666235d117a75b1382a
#
_entry.id   60a930d5ea44b666235d117a75b1382a
#
_cell.length_a   1.000
_cell.length_b   1.000
_cell.length_c   1.000
_cell.angle_alpha   90.00
_cell.angle_beta   90.00
_cell.angle_gamma   90.00
#
_symmetry.space_group_name_H-M   'P 1'
#
loop_
_entity.id
_entity.type
_entity.pdbx_description
1 polymer ?
#
loop_
_entity_poly.entity_id
_entity_poly.type
_entity_poly.pdbx_seq_one_letter_code
_entity_poly.pdbx_strand_id
1 'polypeptide(L)'
;MAGTMRIGAHEIGDHTPCYVIAEIGHNHQGSLAKARELFREAKLAGANAVKLQKRDNRGLYTSAAYNKPYDNENSFGATYGEHREFLEFGASEYRELSAYARELRIDFFAT
;
A
#
# COMPACT_ATOMS: atom_id res chain seq x y z
N MET A 1 -9.94 2.77 -33.85
CA MET A 1 -8.51 2.77 -33.46
C MET A 1 -8.42 2.62 -31.96
N ALA A 2 -7.69 1.64 -31.49
CA ALA A 2 -7.49 1.45 -30.06
C ALA A 2 -6.56 2.53 -29.53
N GLY A 3 -6.96 3.21 -28.46
CA GLY A 3 -6.10 4.13 -27.74
C GLY A 3 -5.12 3.39 -26.85
N THR A 4 -3.96 3.99 -26.62
CA THR A 4 -2.99 3.50 -25.65
C THR A 4 -2.70 4.57 -24.62
N MET A 5 -2.32 4.16 -23.42
CA MET A 5 -1.86 5.05 -22.37
C MET A 5 -0.57 4.50 -21.78
N ARG A 6 0.14 5.32 -21.03
CA ARG A 6 1.36 4.87 -20.33
C ARG A 6 1.23 5.09 -18.84
N ILE A 7 1.68 4.11 -18.09
CA ILE A 7 1.89 4.22 -16.63
C ILE A 7 3.35 3.87 -16.40
N GLY A 8 4.14 4.84 -15.96
CA GLY A 8 5.58 4.62 -15.82
C GLY A 8 6.21 4.18 -17.13
N ALA A 9 6.89 3.04 -17.14
CA ALA A 9 7.50 2.44 -18.32
C ALA A 9 6.56 1.52 -19.10
N HIS A 10 5.30 1.36 -18.66
CA HIS A 10 4.37 0.39 -19.23
C HIS A 10 3.38 1.05 -20.19
N GLU A 11 3.26 0.50 -21.36
CA GLU A 11 2.21 0.83 -22.31
C GLU A 11 0.99 -0.03 -22.03
N ILE A 12 -0.19 0.58 -22.03
CA ILE A 12 -1.46 -0.09 -21.70
C ILE A 12 -2.44 0.16 -22.82
N GLY A 13 -2.99 -0.92 -23.37
CA GLY A 13 -3.95 -0.88 -24.48
C GLY A 13 -4.52 -2.25 -24.76
N ASP A 14 -5.32 -2.34 -25.82
CA ASP A 14 -6.06 -3.55 -26.15
C ASP A 14 -5.15 -4.74 -26.51
N HIS A 15 -3.93 -4.47 -26.97
CA HIS A 15 -3.01 -5.49 -27.45
C HIS A 15 -1.76 -5.64 -26.55
N THR A 16 -1.74 -4.99 -25.39
CA THR A 16 -0.65 -5.11 -24.43
C THR A 16 -1.00 -6.10 -23.34
N PRO A 17 0.00 -6.66 -22.62
CA PRO A 17 -0.28 -7.44 -21.43
C PRO A 17 -1.05 -6.63 -20.39
N CYS A 18 -1.83 -7.29 -19.57
CA CYS A 18 -2.56 -6.65 -18.48
C CYS A 18 -1.58 -6.02 -17.48
N TYR A 19 -1.86 -4.78 -17.08
CA TYR A 19 -1.10 -4.11 -16.02
C TYR A 19 -1.64 -4.59 -14.67
N VAL A 20 -0.81 -5.30 -13.92
CA VAL A 20 -1.21 -5.95 -12.67
C VAL A 20 -0.73 -5.13 -11.48
N ILE A 21 -1.66 -4.76 -10.61
CA ILE A 21 -1.39 -4.03 -9.38
C ILE A 21 -1.55 -4.99 -8.21
N ALA A 22 -0.48 -5.18 -7.44
CA ALA A 22 -0.54 -5.93 -6.20
C ALA A 22 -1.00 -5.00 -5.08
N GLU A 23 -2.21 -5.25 -4.57
CA GLU A 23 -2.76 -4.49 -3.45
C GLU A 23 -2.18 -5.00 -2.15
N ILE A 24 -1.22 -4.28 -1.59
CA ILE A 24 -0.62 -4.61 -0.31
C ILE A 24 -1.45 -4.04 0.83
N GLY A 25 -2.05 -2.85 0.61
CA GLY A 25 -2.90 -2.22 1.62
C GLY A 25 -2.14 -2.00 2.92
N HIS A 26 -2.65 -2.52 4.01
CA HIS A 26 -2.03 -2.51 5.34
C HIS A 26 -1.51 -3.89 5.79
N ASN A 27 -1.35 -4.83 4.86
CA ASN A 27 -0.86 -6.16 5.20
C ASN A 27 0.57 -6.19 5.73
N HIS A 28 1.31 -5.09 5.59
CA HIS A 28 2.63 -4.91 6.20
C HIS A 28 2.56 -4.78 7.73
N GLN A 29 1.39 -4.59 8.31
CA GLN A 29 1.16 -4.54 9.76
C GLN A 29 2.02 -3.47 10.48
N GLY A 30 2.27 -2.34 9.84
CA GLY A 30 3.11 -1.27 10.38
C GLY A 30 4.61 -1.53 10.34
N SER A 31 5.04 -2.63 9.72
CA SER A 31 6.44 -3.01 9.62
C SER A 31 7.01 -2.65 8.25
N LEU A 32 8.03 -1.80 8.23
CA LEU A 32 8.73 -1.43 7.02
C LEU A 32 9.43 -2.64 6.38
N ALA A 33 10.00 -3.52 7.21
CA ALA A 33 10.64 -4.74 6.74
C ALA A 33 9.64 -5.67 6.02
N LYS A 34 8.46 -5.84 6.57
CA LYS A 34 7.40 -6.63 5.92
C LYS A 34 6.93 -5.98 4.62
N ALA A 35 6.80 -4.66 4.59
CA ALA A 35 6.43 -3.95 3.38
C ALA A 35 7.46 -4.17 2.27
N ARG A 36 8.75 -4.07 2.59
CA ARG A 36 9.83 -4.34 1.64
C ARG A 36 9.78 -5.78 1.12
N GLU A 37 9.54 -6.74 1.98
CA GLU A 37 9.39 -8.14 1.59
C GLU A 37 8.20 -8.34 0.65
N LEU A 38 7.06 -7.72 0.96
CA LEU A 38 5.87 -7.78 0.10
C LEU A 38 6.12 -7.13 -1.27
N PHE A 39 6.84 -6.03 -1.32
CA PHE A 39 7.24 -5.39 -2.58
C PHE A 39 8.09 -6.33 -3.43
N ARG A 40 9.08 -6.97 -2.80
CA ARG A 40 9.96 -7.90 -3.49
C ARG A 40 9.19 -9.11 -4.02
N GLU A 41 8.32 -9.69 -3.19
CA GLU A 41 7.51 -10.84 -3.60
C GLU A 41 6.55 -10.49 -4.74
N ALA A 42 5.94 -9.30 -4.70
CA ALA A 42 5.10 -8.82 -5.78
C ALA A 42 5.88 -8.70 -7.10
N LYS A 43 7.09 -8.16 -7.03
CA LYS A 43 7.98 -8.06 -8.20
C LYS A 43 8.33 -9.43 -8.76
N LEU A 44 8.71 -10.37 -7.90
CA LEU A 44 9.05 -11.73 -8.30
C LEU A 44 7.85 -12.46 -8.92
N ALA A 45 6.65 -12.17 -8.44
CA ALA A 45 5.41 -12.75 -8.98
C ALA A 45 4.98 -12.13 -10.33
N GLY A 46 5.64 -11.07 -10.77
CA GLY A 46 5.37 -10.45 -12.06
C GLY A 46 4.41 -9.27 -12.01
N ALA A 47 4.08 -8.73 -10.83
CA ALA A 47 3.27 -7.54 -10.72
C ALA A 47 3.98 -6.32 -11.33
N ASN A 48 3.20 -5.41 -11.93
CA ASN A 48 3.72 -4.17 -12.52
C ASN A 48 3.80 -3.05 -11.50
N ALA A 49 2.94 -3.09 -10.50
CA ALA A 49 2.87 -2.09 -9.44
C ALA A 49 2.53 -2.71 -8.11
N VAL A 50 2.91 -2.02 -7.05
CA VAL A 50 2.44 -2.26 -5.69
C VAL A 50 1.67 -1.04 -5.21
N LYS A 51 0.62 -1.28 -4.44
CA LYS A 51 -0.23 -0.22 -3.91
C LYS A 51 -0.39 -0.39 -2.40
N LEU A 52 -0.18 0.70 -1.68
CA LEU A 52 -0.50 0.81 -0.26
C LEU A 52 -1.76 1.65 -0.07
N GLN A 53 -2.29 1.65 1.14
CA GLN A 53 -3.32 2.59 1.56
C GLN A 53 -2.72 3.64 2.49
N LYS A 54 -3.07 4.89 2.26
CA LYS A 54 -2.68 6.01 3.13
C LYS A 54 -3.95 6.66 3.64
N ARG A 55 -4.08 6.74 4.96
CA ARG A 55 -5.28 7.29 5.61
C ARG A 55 -4.91 8.40 6.58
N ASP A 56 -5.78 9.38 6.70
CA ASP A 56 -5.83 10.26 7.84
C ASP A 56 -6.93 9.74 8.77
N ASN A 57 -6.55 8.94 9.76
CA ASN A 57 -7.50 8.21 10.59
C ASN A 57 -8.38 9.15 11.42
N ARG A 58 -7.84 10.28 11.90
CA ARG A 58 -8.62 11.25 12.65
C ARG A 58 -9.60 12.01 11.77
N GLY A 59 -9.25 12.27 10.53
CA GLY A 59 -10.16 12.89 9.56
C GLY A 59 -11.18 11.91 8.98
N LEU A 60 -10.82 10.62 8.89
CA LEU A 60 -11.66 9.61 8.26
C LEU A 60 -12.76 9.09 9.19
N TYR A 61 -12.45 8.88 10.48
CA TYR A 61 -13.38 8.28 11.43
C TYR A 61 -14.01 9.34 12.34
N THR A 62 -15.29 9.13 12.69
CA THR A 62 -15.93 9.90 13.76
C THR A 62 -15.22 9.62 15.09
N SER A 63 -15.37 10.52 16.07
CA SER A 63 -14.80 10.29 17.41
C SER A 63 -15.31 8.99 18.03
N ALA A 64 -16.60 8.68 17.83
CA ALA A 64 -17.16 7.42 18.33
C ALA A 64 -16.54 6.19 17.68
N ALA A 65 -16.34 6.21 16.38
CA ALA A 65 -15.71 5.10 15.67
C ALA A 65 -14.22 4.97 16.02
N TYR A 66 -13.50 6.09 16.11
CA TYR A 66 -12.09 6.11 16.47
C TYR A 66 -11.85 5.54 17.88
N ASN A 67 -12.70 5.93 18.84
CA ASN A 67 -12.55 5.53 20.24
C ASN A 67 -13.26 4.22 20.59
N LYS A 68 -13.88 3.57 19.62
CA LYS A 68 -14.54 2.28 19.84
C LYS A 68 -13.52 1.25 20.32
N PRO A 69 -13.79 0.51 21.40
CA PRO A 69 -12.91 -0.59 21.84
C PRO A 69 -12.68 -1.60 20.72
N TYR A 70 -11.43 -1.97 20.54
CA TYR A 70 -11.03 -2.93 19.51
C TYR A 70 -10.10 -3.95 20.15
N ASP A 71 -10.70 -4.98 20.76
CA ASP A 71 -9.99 -6.01 21.52
C ASP A 71 -10.26 -7.38 20.91
N ASN A 72 -9.31 -7.83 20.09
CA ASN A 72 -9.31 -9.17 19.52
C ASN A 72 -7.86 -9.56 19.17
N GLU A 73 -7.67 -10.79 18.71
CA GLU A 73 -6.33 -11.33 18.42
C GLU A 73 -5.57 -10.57 17.33
N ASN A 74 -6.25 -9.79 16.51
CA ASN A 74 -5.64 -9.01 15.43
C ASN A 74 -5.45 -7.53 15.78
N SER A 75 -5.70 -7.15 17.04
CA SER A 75 -5.64 -5.75 17.47
C SER A 75 -4.20 -5.31 17.76
N PHE A 76 -3.84 -4.11 17.25
CA PHE A 76 -2.59 -3.43 17.55
C PHE A 76 -2.80 -2.20 18.45
N GLY A 77 -3.96 -2.05 19.06
CA GLY A 77 -4.28 -0.97 19.97
C GLY A 77 -5.57 -1.23 20.72
N ALA A 78 -5.80 -0.48 21.82
CA ALA A 78 -6.97 -0.64 22.66
C ALA A 78 -8.25 -0.16 21.98
N THR A 79 -8.15 0.83 21.09
CA THR A 79 -9.26 1.36 20.32
C THR A 79 -9.04 1.10 18.83
N TYR A 80 -10.10 1.22 18.06
CA TYR A 80 -10.03 1.07 16.60
C TYR A 80 -9.10 2.12 15.98
N GLY A 81 -9.16 3.36 16.47
CA GLY A 81 -8.28 4.42 16.01
C GLY A 81 -6.80 4.14 16.28
N GLU A 82 -6.47 3.70 17.49
CA GLU A 82 -5.09 3.31 17.84
C GLU A 82 -4.59 2.14 16.99
N HIS A 83 -5.45 1.15 16.75
CA HIS A 83 -5.14 0.04 15.86
C HIS A 83 -4.79 0.54 14.45
N ARG A 84 -5.59 1.45 13.91
CA ARG A 84 -5.34 2.01 12.58
C ARG A 84 -4.09 2.89 12.53
N GLU A 85 -3.83 3.68 13.59
CA GLU A 85 -2.61 4.50 13.65
C GLU A 85 -1.34 3.63 13.66
N PHE A 86 -1.38 2.50 14.34
CA PHE A 86 -0.26 1.57 14.34
C PHE A 86 0.09 1.07 12.93
N LEU A 87 -0.91 0.90 12.08
CA LEU A 87 -0.74 0.39 10.72
C LEU A 87 -0.26 1.46 9.73
N GLU A 88 -0.37 2.76 10.07
CA GLU A 88 -0.05 3.83 9.13
C GLU A 88 1.44 4.09 9.03
N PHE A 89 1.90 4.28 7.80
CA PHE A 89 3.24 4.78 7.54
C PHE A 89 3.23 6.30 7.38
N GLY A 90 4.32 6.93 7.81
CA GLY A 90 4.57 8.34 7.61
C GLY A 90 5.47 8.61 6.39
N ALA A 91 5.87 9.88 6.26
CA ALA A 91 6.65 10.34 5.12
C ALA A 91 8.00 9.64 4.97
N SER A 92 8.67 9.32 6.10
CA SER A 92 9.98 8.66 6.05
C SER A 92 9.89 7.25 5.49
N GLU A 93 8.89 6.49 5.90
CA GLU A 93 8.64 5.13 5.40
C GLU A 93 8.29 5.15 3.91
N TYR A 94 7.47 6.10 3.49
CA TYR A 94 7.13 6.26 2.07
C TYR A 94 8.35 6.62 1.22
N ARG A 95 9.27 7.44 1.73
CA ARG A 95 10.52 7.75 1.01
C ARG A 95 11.38 6.51 0.83
N GLU A 96 11.55 5.72 1.89
CA GLU A 96 12.32 4.47 1.80
C GLU A 96 11.69 3.48 0.85
N LEU A 97 10.37 3.30 0.92
CA LEU A 97 9.66 2.38 0.04
C LEU A 97 9.70 2.85 -1.42
N SER A 98 9.59 4.16 -1.66
CA SER A 98 9.71 4.72 -2.99
C SER A 98 11.09 4.45 -3.60
N ALA A 99 12.15 4.62 -2.81
CA ALA A 99 13.52 4.32 -3.25
C ALA A 99 13.68 2.82 -3.53
N TYR A 100 13.14 1.98 -2.67
CA TYR A 100 13.20 0.53 -2.85
C TYR A 100 12.42 0.06 -4.08
N ALA A 101 11.24 0.63 -4.32
CA ALA A 101 10.46 0.32 -5.52
C ALA A 101 11.24 0.66 -6.79
N ARG A 102 11.98 1.78 -6.79
CA ARG A 102 12.85 2.14 -7.92
C ARG A 102 13.98 1.14 -8.11
N GLU A 103 14.59 0.66 -7.03
CA GLU A 103 15.59 -0.41 -7.09
C GLU A 103 15.02 -1.68 -7.72
N LEU A 104 13.83 -2.06 -7.30
CA LEU A 104 13.13 -3.24 -7.83
C LEU A 104 12.60 -3.03 -9.25
N ARG A 105 12.54 -1.80 -9.73
CA ARG A 105 11.90 -1.44 -11.00
C ARG A 105 10.42 -1.86 -11.03
N ILE A 106 9.70 -1.54 -9.98
CA ILE A 106 8.26 -1.72 -9.86
C ILE A 106 7.61 -0.38 -9.57
N ASP A 107 6.44 -0.14 -10.14
CA ASP A 107 5.70 1.09 -9.86
C ASP A 107 5.10 1.03 -8.45
N PHE A 108 5.04 2.19 -7.78
CA PHE A 108 4.52 2.28 -6.43
C PHE A 108 3.61 3.49 -6.28
N PHE A 109 2.46 3.28 -5.71
CA PHE A 109 1.53 4.35 -5.38
C PHE A 109 0.66 3.97 -4.18
N ALA A 110 -0.11 4.94 -3.71
CA ALA A 110 -1.02 4.77 -2.58
C ALA A 110 -2.36 5.46 -2.84
N THR A 111 -3.40 4.95 -2.23
CA THR A 111 -4.74 5.56 -2.28
C THR A 111 -5.28 5.78 -0.87
#